data_21bbda427767b627b109d1072fb46545
#
_entry.id   21bbda427767b627b109d1072fb46545
#
_cell.length_a   1.000
_cell.length_b   1.000
_cell.length_c   1.000
_cell.angle_alpha   90.00
_cell.angle_beta   90.00
_cell.angle_gamma   90.00
#
_symmetry.space_group_name_H-M   'P 1'
#
loop_
_entity.id
_entity.type
_entity.pdbx_description
1 polymer ?
#
loop_
_entity_poly.entity_id
_entity_poly.type
_entity_poly.pdbx_seq_one_letter_code
_entity_poly.pdbx_strand_id
1 'polypeptide(L)'
;GRYSDFSVNALFHKKLEDLKENGQANTYLSYKGSLNKIEQFAGKHISFHEITINWLNRFEHHLSASGISYSSMGFYFRNLKCILNIARKDGIIKESQYPFGKGKYEVPTGCGRKLALTLKEIKKIITYNDGTPKTEFYRDLWFFSYLCNGINFRDLLYLQYSNIINGEICFIRAKTARNTKHSKIIHAVITPEMQKIIEKWGNPPTSPETYIFPFATGKENPFERVKLVREVVTECNQILYKISHKTGIPRVTTYAARHSFATVLKRSGVNISYISESLGHSNLAITENYLASFDVEERKKNSILLTRFDL
;
A
#
# COMPACT_ATOMS: atom_id res chain seq x y z
N GLY A 1 17.09 31.21 -27.55
CA GLY A 1 15.69 30.87 -27.29
C GLY A 1 15.34 29.38 -27.17
N ARG A 2 16.30 28.43 -26.87
CA ARG A 2 15.96 26.98 -26.75
C ARG A 2 16.10 26.42 -25.34
N TYR A 3 16.38 27.24 -24.32
CA TYR A 3 16.61 26.76 -22.93
C TYR A 3 15.51 27.17 -21.95
N SER A 4 14.48 27.91 -22.37
CA SER A 4 13.37 28.32 -21.48
C SER A 4 12.34 27.21 -21.20
N ASP A 5 12.33 26.14 -21.98
CA ASP A 5 11.35 25.04 -21.87
C ASP A 5 11.79 23.89 -20.94
N PHE A 6 13.01 23.94 -20.37
CA PHE A 6 13.54 22.90 -19.50
C PHE A 6 13.52 23.34 -18.02
N SER A 7 12.32 23.49 -17.49
CA SER A 7 12.13 23.66 -16.04
C SER A 7 11.79 22.31 -15.39
N VAL A 8 12.02 22.24 -14.07
CA VAL A 8 11.56 21.11 -13.25
C VAL A 8 10.06 20.90 -13.42
N ASN A 9 9.28 21.98 -13.43
CA ASN A 9 7.83 21.94 -13.61
C ASN A 9 7.44 21.39 -14.99
N ALA A 10 8.11 21.81 -16.05
CA ALA A 10 7.84 21.31 -17.41
C ALA A 10 8.07 19.81 -17.51
N LEU A 11 9.14 19.28 -16.89
CA LEU A 11 9.42 17.86 -16.88
C LEU A 11 8.43 17.07 -16.02
N PHE A 12 7.94 17.64 -14.89
CA PHE A 12 6.80 17.08 -14.15
C PHE A 12 5.54 17.00 -15.02
N HIS A 13 5.20 18.06 -15.76
CA HIS A 13 4.02 18.07 -16.62
C HIS A 13 4.12 17.01 -17.74
N LYS A 14 5.27 16.89 -18.39
CA LYS A 14 5.51 15.83 -19.37
C LYS A 14 5.33 14.44 -18.76
N LYS A 15 5.88 14.21 -17.55
CA LYS A 15 5.69 12.96 -16.82
C LYS A 15 4.22 12.69 -16.50
N LEU A 16 3.47 13.71 -16.13
CA LEU A 16 2.03 13.60 -15.84
C LEU A 16 1.23 13.22 -17.09
N GLU A 17 1.54 13.78 -18.25
CA GLU A 17 0.92 13.41 -19.52
C GLU A 17 1.18 11.93 -19.85
N ASP A 18 2.44 11.50 -19.80
CA ASP A 18 2.80 10.09 -20.02
C ASP A 18 2.07 9.14 -19.08
N LEU A 19 1.98 9.49 -17.79
CA LEU A 19 1.26 8.67 -16.79
C LEU A 19 -0.24 8.59 -17.06
N LYS A 20 -0.84 9.70 -17.52
CA LYS A 20 -2.25 9.77 -17.88
C LYS A 20 -2.54 8.91 -19.11
N GLU A 21 -1.75 9.05 -20.16
CA GLU A 21 -1.89 8.25 -21.38
C GLU A 21 -1.74 6.76 -21.13
N ASN A 22 -0.82 6.38 -20.24
CA ASN A 22 -0.62 4.98 -19.85
C ASN A 22 -1.60 4.45 -18.79
N GLY A 23 -2.60 5.24 -18.40
CA GLY A 23 -3.61 4.85 -17.42
C GLY A 23 -3.06 4.59 -16.01
N GLN A 24 -1.91 5.19 -15.65
CA GLN A 24 -1.27 5.03 -14.34
C GLN A 24 -1.81 6.05 -13.33
N ALA A 25 -3.12 6.00 -13.07
CA ALA A 25 -3.84 7.01 -12.32
C ALA A 25 -3.31 7.25 -10.89
N ASN A 26 -2.96 6.22 -10.13
CA ASN A 26 -2.40 6.40 -8.77
C ASN A 26 -1.04 7.09 -8.80
N THR A 27 -0.17 6.71 -9.74
CA THR A 27 1.15 7.33 -9.91
C THR A 27 0.99 8.77 -10.37
N TYR A 28 0.07 9.03 -11.31
CA TYR A 28 -0.28 10.39 -11.74
C TYR A 28 -0.67 11.28 -10.56
N LEU A 29 -1.58 10.82 -9.71
CA LEU A 29 -2.02 11.59 -8.54
C LEU A 29 -0.89 11.85 -7.54
N SER A 30 0.02 10.89 -7.37
CA SER A 30 1.22 11.05 -6.54
C SER A 30 2.15 12.14 -7.08
N TYR A 31 2.46 12.11 -8.38
CA TYR A 31 3.31 13.12 -9.03
C TYR A 31 2.65 14.50 -9.03
N LYS A 32 1.33 14.56 -9.31
CA LYS A 32 0.57 15.81 -9.24
C LYS A 32 0.58 16.43 -7.85
N GLY A 33 0.39 15.62 -6.82
CA GLY A 33 0.49 16.05 -5.42
C GLY A 33 1.89 16.57 -5.07
N SER A 34 2.94 15.92 -5.56
CA SER A 34 4.33 16.36 -5.37
C SER A 34 4.60 17.69 -6.06
N LEU A 35 4.18 17.83 -7.32
CA LEU A 35 4.33 19.08 -8.06
C LEU A 35 3.61 20.24 -7.37
N ASN A 36 2.37 20.03 -6.91
CA ASN A 36 1.62 21.05 -6.18
C ASN A 36 2.37 21.54 -4.93
N LYS A 37 2.98 20.63 -4.16
CA LYS A 37 3.78 20.99 -2.97
C LYS A 37 5.05 21.76 -3.33
N ILE A 38 5.72 21.34 -4.38
CA ILE A 38 6.91 22.02 -4.90
C ILE A 38 6.56 23.43 -5.41
N GLU A 39 5.46 23.58 -6.16
CA GLU A 39 5.01 24.87 -6.67
C GLU A 39 4.54 25.82 -5.57
N GLN A 40 3.90 25.31 -4.52
CA GLN A 40 3.56 26.11 -3.34
C GLN A 40 4.79 26.68 -2.64
N PHE A 41 5.90 25.93 -2.63
CA PHE A 41 7.15 26.35 -2.01
C PHE A 41 8.00 27.27 -2.91
N ALA A 42 8.14 26.96 -4.19
CA ALA A 42 9.15 27.57 -5.06
C ALA A 42 8.60 28.18 -6.37
N GLY A 43 7.28 28.12 -6.59
CA GLY A 43 6.66 28.67 -7.78
C GLY A 43 6.63 27.73 -8.98
N LYS A 44 6.17 28.27 -10.13
CA LYS A 44 5.84 27.48 -11.32
C LYS A 44 6.95 27.40 -12.38
N HIS A 45 8.10 28.01 -12.12
CA HIS A 45 9.23 28.04 -13.04
C HIS A 45 10.53 27.84 -12.28
N ILE A 46 10.82 26.55 -11.94
CA ILE A 46 11.98 26.17 -11.17
C ILE A 46 13.02 25.63 -12.13
N SER A 47 14.19 26.29 -12.16
CA SER A 47 15.34 25.80 -12.91
C SER A 47 15.96 24.59 -12.23
N PHE A 48 16.49 23.64 -13.00
CA PHE A 48 17.24 22.51 -12.45
C PHE A 48 18.46 22.94 -11.61
N HIS A 49 19.06 24.08 -11.92
CA HIS A 49 20.19 24.64 -11.16
C HIS A 49 19.82 25.12 -9.76
N GLU A 50 18.55 25.41 -9.52
CA GLU A 50 18.05 25.80 -8.20
C GLU A 50 17.93 24.62 -7.24
N ILE A 51 17.75 23.39 -7.76
CA ILE A 51 17.57 22.17 -6.94
C ILE A 51 18.94 21.72 -6.40
N THR A 52 19.41 22.43 -5.41
CA THR A 52 20.65 22.12 -4.67
C THR A 52 20.33 21.37 -3.38
N ILE A 53 21.36 20.83 -2.71
CA ILE A 53 21.22 20.23 -1.37
C ILE A 53 20.57 21.23 -0.40
N ASN A 54 20.99 22.50 -0.45
CA ASN A 54 20.41 23.55 0.39
C ASN A 54 18.93 23.81 0.07
N TRP A 55 18.55 23.81 -1.22
CA TRP A 55 17.16 23.94 -1.62
C TRP A 55 16.31 22.79 -1.07
N LEU A 56 16.80 21.53 -1.17
CA LEU A 56 16.13 20.34 -0.65
C LEU A 56 15.95 20.41 0.87
N ASN A 57 16.96 20.85 1.61
CA ASN A 57 16.87 21.04 3.06
C ASN A 57 15.84 22.12 3.44
N ARG A 58 15.78 23.22 2.71
CA ARG A 58 14.77 24.28 2.93
C ARG A 58 13.35 23.78 2.61
N PHE A 59 13.20 22.99 1.57
CA PHE A 59 11.91 22.39 1.22
C PHE A 59 11.45 21.38 2.30
N GLU A 60 12.36 20.55 2.80
CA GLU A 60 12.09 19.64 3.91
C GLU A 60 11.63 20.40 5.16
N HIS A 61 12.36 21.46 5.52
CA HIS A 61 12.00 22.32 6.65
C HIS A 61 10.62 22.97 6.49
N HIS A 62 10.32 23.48 5.29
CA HIS A 62 9.01 24.06 4.96
C HIS A 62 7.88 23.04 5.11
N LEU A 63 8.05 21.81 4.62
CA LEU A 63 7.08 20.73 4.75
C LEU A 63 6.89 20.32 6.21
N SER A 64 7.99 20.22 6.98
CA SER A 64 7.95 19.90 8.41
C SER A 64 7.21 20.97 9.21
N ALA A 65 7.48 22.23 8.96
CA ALA A 65 6.78 23.36 9.57
C ALA A 65 5.29 23.39 9.26
N SER A 66 4.87 22.83 8.11
CA SER A 66 3.47 22.63 7.71
C SER A 66 2.82 21.39 8.32
N GLY A 67 3.50 20.67 9.22
CA GLY A 67 2.97 19.48 9.89
C GLY A 67 2.96 18.21 9.04
N ILE A 68 3.70 18.18 7.93
CA ILE A 68 3.78 17.01 7.04
C ILE A 68 4.73 15.98 7.65
N SER A 69 4.28 14.72 7.73
CA SER A 69 5.09 13.62 8.26
C SER A 69 6.25 13.25 7.33
N TYR A 70 7.34 12.69 7.89
CA TYR A 70 8.47 12.19 7.11
C TYR A 70 8.08 11.15 6.06
N SER A 71 7.11 10.29 6.37
CA SER A 71 6.58 9.32 5.40
C SER A 71 5.95 10.00 4.18
N SER A 72 5.18 11.07 4.41
CA SER A 72 4.56 11.86 3.34
C SER A 72 5.61 12.66 2.55
N MET A 73 6.56 13.28 3.24
CA MET A 73 7.70 13.95 2.60
C MET A 73 8.46 13.02 1.67
N GLY A 74 8.70 11.78 2.11
CA GLY A 74 9.37 10.77 1.32
C GLY A 74 8.75 10.56 -0.07
N PHE A 75 7.43 10.67 -0.22
CA PHE A 75 6.79 10.60 -1.53
C PHE A 75 7.15 11.80 -2.42
N TYR A 76 7.12 13.00 -1.87
CA TYR A 76 7.43 14.21 -2.64
C TYR A 76 8.88 14.21 -3.12
N PHE A 77 9.82 13.88 -2.24
CA PHE A 77 11.25 13.82 -2.56
C PHE A 77 11.60 12.70 -3.52
N ARG A 78 10.98 11.51 -3.40
CA ARG A 78 11.20 10.41 -4.35
C ARG A 78 10.71 10.76 -5.74
N ASN A 79 9.56 11.42 -5.86
CA ASN A 79 9.04 11.86 -7.16
C ASN A 79 9.95 12.94 -7.78
N LEU A 80 10.40 13.92 -6.99
CA LEU A 80 11.38 14.90 -7.43
C LEU A 80 12.71 14.25 -7.86
N LYS A 81 13.20 13.29 -7.07
CA LYS A 81 14.39 12.51 -7.41
C LYS A 81 14.25 11.78 -8.75
N CYS A 82 13.08 11.20 -9.02
CA CYS A 82 12.81 10.56 -10.32
C CYS A 82 12.85 11.58 -11.47
N ILE A 83 12.32 12.77 -11.29
CA ILE A 83 12.39 13.85 -12.29
C ILE A 83 13.85 14.26 -12.54
N LEU A 84 14.66 14.42 -11.50
CA LEU A 84 16.09 14.74 -11.65
C LEU A 84 16.88 13.58 -12.28
N ASN A 85 16.50 12.34 -12.02
CA ASN A 85 17.09 11.18 -12.71
C ASN A 85 16.83 11.19 -14.21
N ILE A 86 15.63 11.59 -14.63
CA ILE A 86 15.30 11.78 -16.05
C ILE A 86 16.17 12.89 -16.63
N ALA A 87 16.22 14.05 -15.97
CA ALA A 87 17.00 15.19 -16.40
C ALA A 87 18.50 14.86 -16.53
N ARG A 88 19.04 14.07 -15.60
CA ARG A 88 20.43 13.58 -15.64
C ARG A 88 20.65 12.64 -16.81
N LYS A 89 19.77 11.66 -17.00
CA LYS A 89 19.85 10.70 -18.12
C LYS A 89 19.80 11.39 -19.48
N ASP A 90 18.97 12.41 -19.59
CA ASP A 90 18.76 13.19 -20.82
C ASP A 90 19.84 14.29 -21.01
N GLY A 91 20.83 14.37 -20.11
CA GLY A 91 21.93 15.34 -20.20
C GLY A 91 21.55 16.80 -19.88
N ILE A 92 20.35 17.03 -19.33
CA ILE A 92 19.89 18.36 -18.92
C ILE A 92 20.69 18.87 -17.73
N ILE A 93 21.05 17.98 -16.81
CA ILE A 93 21.92 18.25 -15.67
C ILE A 93 23.14 17.34 -15.69
N LYS A 94 24.28 17.87 -15.21
CA LYS A 94 25.54 17.11 -15.06
C LYS A 94 25.50 16.29 -13.77
N GLU A 95 26.30 15.23 -13.70
CA GLU A 95 26.44 14.40 -12.50
C GLU A 95 26.86 15.22 -11.26
N SER A 96 27.69 16.25 -11.45
CA SER A 96 28.14 17.16 -10.39
C SER A 96 27.00 18.02 -9.82
N GLN A 97 25.95 18.22 -10.58
CA GLN A 97 24.75 19.02 -10.18
C GLN A 97 23.67 18.16 -9.52
N TYR A 98 23.80 16.83 -9.58
CA TYR A 98 22.81 15.93 -9.01
C TYR A 98 22.91 15.89 -7.48
N PRO A 99 21.85 16.34 -6.74
CA PRO A 99 21.97 16.61 -5.31
C PRO A 99 21.63 15.41 -4.40
N PHE A 100 21.14 14.31 -4.95
CA PHE A 100 20.74 13.15 -4.15
C PHE A 100 21.83 12.09 -4.04
N GLY A 101 21.90 11.40 -2.91
CA GLY A 101 22.78 10.24 -2.72
C GLY A 101 23.55 10.27 -1.40
N LYS A 102 24.38 9.26 -1.20
CA LYS A 102 25.23 9.14 -0.01
C LYS A 102 26.21 10.31 0.06
N GLY A 103 26.23 11.00 1.20
CA GLY A 103 27.05 12.20 1.39
C GLY A 103 26.49 13.47 0.72
N LYS A 104 25.28 13.37 0.12
CA LYS A 104 24.50 14.49 -0.40
C LYS A 104 23.14 14.52 0.33
N TYR A 105 22.05 14.88 -0.35
CA TYR A 105 20.73 14.84 0.26
C TYR A 105 20.16 13.41 0.23
N GLU A 106 19.75 12.91 1.38
CA GLU A 106 19.10 11.63 1.53
C GLU A 106 17.60 11.83 1.75
N VAL A 107 16.78 11.09 0.99
CA VAL A 107 15.32 11.21 1.09
C VAL A 107 14.83 10.76 2.46
N PRO A 108 14.01 11.58 3.16
CA PRO A 108 13.48 11.21 4.46
C PRO A 108 12.66 9.92 4.41
N THR A 109 12.88 9.06 5.39
CA THR A 109 12.10 7.83 5.58
C THR A 109 11.40 7.89 6.93
N GLY A 110 10.09 7.66 6.93
CA GLY A 110 9.33 7.56 8.18
C GLY A 110 9.49 6.17 8.81
N CYS A 111 9.41 6.10 10.12
CA CYS A 111 9.25 4.82 10.82
C CYS A 111 7.88 4.24 10.51
N GLY A 112 7.86 3.00 10.02
CA GLY A 112 6.60 2.28 9.80
C GLY A 112 5.80 2.16 11.11
N ARG A 113 4.48 2.40 11.04
CA ARG A 113 3.60 2.13 12.19
C ARG A 113 3.44 0.62 12.37
N LYS A 114 3.48 0.15 13.62
CA LYS A 114 3.05 -1.21 13.93
C LYS A 114 1.53 -1.28 13.76
N LEU A 115 1.08 -1.93 12.69
CA LEU A 115 -0.33 -2.03 12.32
C LEU A 115 -0.93 -3.41 12.61
N ALA A 116 -0.11 -4.38 13.00
CA ALA A 116 -0.55 -5.74 13.24
C ALA A 116 -1.38 -5.84 14.53
N LEU A 117 -2.51 -6.54 14.42
CA LEU A 117 -3.42 -6.84 15.53
C LEU A 117 -3.14 -8.24 16.07
N THR A 118 -3.43 -8.45 17.35
CA THR A 118 -3.48 -9.76 17.98
C THR A 118 -4.77 -10.50 17.58
N LEU A 119 -4.79 -11.82 17.74
CA LEU A 119 -6.01 -12.61 17.52
C LEU A 119 -7.17 -12.16 18.43
N LYS A 120 -6.87 -11.72 19.67
CA LYS A 120 -7.90 -11.17 20.58
C LYS A 120 -8.51 -9.88 20.03
N GLU A 121 -7.70 -8.99 19.47
CA GLU A 121 -8.14 -7.74 18.86
C GLU A 121 -8.95 -8.00 17.59
N ILE A 122 -8.48 -8.93 16.74
CA ILE A 122 -9.22 -9.36 15.54
C ILE A 122 -10.59 -9.93 15.94
N LYS A 123 -10.64 -10.79 16.97
CA LYS A 123 -11.90 -11.34 17.47
C LYS A 123 -12.89 -10.23 17.89
N LYS A 124 -12.41 -9.17 18.53
CA LYS A 124 -13.25 -8.01 18.90
C LYS A 124 -13.84 -7.32 17.67
N ILE A 125 -13.10 -7.25 16.56
CA ILE A 125 -13.59 -6.68 15.30
C ILE A 125 -14.69 -7.56 14.71
N ILE A 126 -14.39 -8.83 14.49
CA ILE A 126 -15.29 -9.75 13.76
C ILE A 126 -16.57 -10.09 14.52
N THR A 127 -16.57 -9.95 15.84
CA THR A 127 -17.75 -10.18 16.68
C THR A 127 -18.53 -8.89 17.00
N TYR A 128 -18.00 -7.73 16.62
CA TYR A 128 -18.70 -6.46 16.87
C TYR A 128 -20.00 -6.39 16.06
N ASN A 129 -21.07 -6.05 16.73
CA ASN A 129 -22.38 -5.86 16.12
C ASN A 129 -23.10 -4.69 16.77
N ASP A 130 -23.52 -3.72 15.99
CA ASP A 130 -24.34 -2.58 16.43
C ASP A 130 -25.74 -2.60 15.82
N GLY A 131 -26.11 -3.69 15.17
CA GLY A 131 -27.40 -3.87 14.48
C GLY A 131 -27.50 -3.17 13.13
N THR A 132 -26.41 -2.53 12.66
CA THR A 132 -26.37 -1.79 11.39
C THR A 132 -25.81 -2.68 10.28
N PRO A 133 -26.56 -2.93 9.17
CA PRO A 133 -26.05 -3.74 8.04
C PRO A 133 -24.75 -3.17 7.44
N LYS A 134 -24.61 -1.86 7.36
CA LYS A 134 -23.39 -1.20 6.86
C LYS A 134 -22.17 -1.55 7.71
N THR A 135 -22.30 -1.54 9.03
CA THR A 135 -21.21 -1.91 9.94
C THR A 135 -20.81 -3.37 9.73
N GLU A 136 -21.77 -4.25 9.65
CA GLU A 136 -21.54 -5.68 9.42
C GLU A 136 -20.85 -5.92 8.08
N PHE A 137 -21.32 -5.27 7.02
CA PHE A 137 -20.75 -5.39 5.68
C PHE A 137 -19.26 -5.02 5.62
N TYR A 138 -18.88 -3.84 6.12
CA TYR A 138 -17.49 -3.38 6.08
C TYR A 138 -16.59 -4.13 7.05
N ARG A 139 -17.11 -4.56 8.20
CA ARG A 139 -16.44 -5.47 9.11
C ARG A 139 -16.11 -6.80 8.43
N ASP A 140 -17.09 -7.40 7.77
CA ASP A 140 -16.92 -8.68 7.05
C ASP A 140 -15.98 -8.53 5.86
N LEU A 141 -16.01 -7.40 5.15
CA LEU A 141 -15.10 -7.12 4.06
C LEU A 141 -13.63 -7.00 4.54
N TRP A 142 -13.42 -6.36 5.69
CA TRP A 142 -12.10 -6.32 6.32
C TRP A 142 -11.62 -7.72 6.73
N PHE A 143 -12.51 -8.52 7.32
CA PHE A 143 -12.20 -9.89 7.71
C PHE A 143 -11.88 -10.76 6.49
N PHE A 144 -12.63 -10.61 5.43
CA PHE A 144 -12.34 -11.27 4.16
C PHE A 144 -10.94 -10.91 3.63
N SER A 145 -10.59 -9.63 3.66
CA SER A 145 -9.24 -9.18 3.29
C SER A 145 -8.15 -9.85 4.13
N TYR A 146 -8.33 -9.92 5.45
CA TYR A 146 -7.42 -10.60 6.35
C TYR A 146 -7.26 -12.08 6.01
N LEU A 147 -8.34 -12.79 5.78
CA LEU A 147 -8.35 -14.23 5.44
C LEU A 147 -7.83 -14.50 4.02
N CYS A 148 -7.99 -13.55 3.11
CA CYS A 148 -7.50 -13.64 1.73
C CYS A 148 -6.05 -13.14 1.61
N ASN A 149 -5.15 -13.68 2.44
CA ASN A 149 -3.73 -13.34 2.47
C ASN A 149 -3.44 -11.84 2.62
N GLY A 150 -4.30 -11.11 3.33
CA GLY A 150 -4.16 -9.67 3.47
C GLY A 150 -4.28 -8.93 2.14
N ILE A 151 -5.19 -9.33 1.27
CA ILE A 151 -5.42 -8.71 -0.04
C ILE A 151 -5.70 -7.22 0.10
N ASN A 152 -5.08 -6.39 -0.73
CA ASN A 152 -5.39 -4.96 -0.77
C ASN A 152 -6.81 -4.73 -1.33
N PHE A 153 -7.51 -3.73 -0.82
CA PHE A 153 -8.86 -3.40 -1.28
C PHE A 153 -8.93 -3.12 -2.78
N ARG A 154 -7.88 -2.54 -3.37
CA ARG A 154 -7.80 -2.38 -4.82
C ARG A 154 -7.95 -3.71 -5.58
N ASP A 155 -7.33 -4.77 -5.09
CA ASP A 155 -7.42 -6.09 -5.72
C ASP A 155 -8.74 -6.79 -5.32
N LEU A 156 -9.16 -6.65 -4.06
CA LEU A 156 -10.38 -7.26 -3.53
C LEU A 156 -11.63 -6.80 -4.28
N LEU A 157 -11.77 -5.49 -4.53
CA LEU A 157 -12.96 -4.93 -5.20
C LEU A 157 -13.10 -5.37 -6.66
N TYR A 158 -12.03 -5.84 -7.28
CA TYR A 158 -11.98 -6.30 -8.66
C TYR A 158 -11.85 -7.82 -8.79
N LEU A 159 -12.00 -8.58 -7.70
CA LEU A 159 -12.08 -10.03 -7.76
C LEU A 159 -13.34 -10.46 -8.52
N GLN A 160 -13.16 -11.39 -9.46
CA GLN A 160 -14.22 -12.02 -10.23
C GLN A 160 -14.40 -13.47 -9.79
N TYR A 161 -15.54 -14.05 -10.08
CA TYR A 161 -15.75 -15.49 -9.81
C TYR A 161 -14.78 -16.39 -10.58
N SER A 162 -14.24 -15.94 -11.72
CA SER A 162 -13.16 -16.61 -12.44
C SER A 162 -11.84 -16.70 -11.65
N ASN A 163 -11.66 -15.87 -10.62
CA ASN A 163 -10.52 -15.99 -9.71
C ASN A 163 -10.64 -17.17 -8.73
N ILE A 164 -11.81 -17.76 -8.59
CA ILE A 164 -12.04 -18.92 -7.74
C ILE A 164 -11.71 -20.18 -8.53
N ILE A 165 -10.62 -20.86 -8.15
CA ILE A 165 -10.12 -22.04 -8.82
C ILE A 165 -9.76 -23.09 -7.77
N ASN A 166 -10.40 -24.27 -7.83
CA ASN A 166 -10.10 -25.40 -6.93
C ASN A 166 -10.13 -25.05 -5.43
N GLY A 167 -11.10 -24.25 -5.00
CA GLY A 167 -11.24 -23.85 -3.58
C GLY A 167 -10.30 -22.77 -3.12
N GLU A 168 -9.59 -22.12 -4.05
CA GLU A 168 -8.69 -21.02 -3.78
C GLU A 168 -9.10 -19.76 -4.56
N ILE A 169 -8.77 -18.59 -4.04
CA ILE A 169 -8.77 -17.33 -4.78
C ILE A 169 -7.38 -17.13 -5.35
N CYS A 170 -7.28 -17.08 -6.69
CA CYS A 170 -6.05 -16.91 -7.44
C CYS A 170 -6.04 -15.56 -8.11
N PHE A 171 -5.08 -14.71 -7.78
CA PHE A 171 -4.99 -13.35 -8.32
C PHE A 171 -3.57 -12.84 -8.44
N ILE A 172 -3.37 -11.83 -9.29
CA ILE A 172 -2.12 -11.10 -9.44
C ILE A 172 -2.30 -9.71 -8.84
N ARG A 173 -1.38 -9.27 -7.98
CA ARG A 173 -1.45 -7.94 -7.38
C ARG A 173 -1.30 -6.85 -8.44
N ALA A 174 -2.28 -5.95 -8.52
CA ALA A 174 -2.25 -4.81 -9.43
C ALA A 174 -1.02 -3.91 -9.26
N LYS A 175 -0.50 -3.79 -8.01
CA LYS A 175 0.69 -2.97 -7.72
C LYS A 175 1.96 -3.49 -8.41
N THR A 176 2.11 -4.80 -8.55
CA THR A 176 3.33 -5.43 -9.06
C THR A 176 3.18 -5.99 -10.47
N ALA A 177 1.96 -6.10 -10.98
CA ALA A 177 1.67 -6.70 -12.29
C ALA A 177 2.43 -6.05 -13.45
N ARG A 178 2.73 -4.75 -13.39
CA ARG A 178 3.43 -4.02 -14.45
C ARG A 178 4.96 -3.99 -14.31
N ASN A 179 5.48 -4.30 -13.11
CA ASN A 179 6.90 -4.08 -12.78
C ASN A 179 7.75 -5.34 -12.83
N THR A 180 7.16 -6.50 -13.05
CA THR A 180 7.86 -7.78 -13.08
C THR A 180 7.61 -8.51 -14.39
N LYS A 181 8.67 -8.97 -15.03
CA LYS A 181 8.58 -9.84 -16.23
C LYS A 181 7.85 -11.16 -15.93
N HIS A 182 7.78 -11.54 -14.64
CA HIS A 182 7.06 -12.72 -14.16
C HIS A 182 6.17 -12.32 -13.00
N SER A 183 4.90 -12.06 -13.29
CA SER A 183 3.89 -11.79 -12.27
C SER A 183 3.63 -13.08 -11.46
N LYS A 184 3.79 -13.02 -10.15
CA LYS A 184 3.46 -14.13 -9.26
C LYS A 184 1.96 -14.18 -9.02
N ILE A 185 1.36 -15.35 -9.23
CA ILE A 185 -0.02 -15.62 -8.84
C ILE A 185 -0.04 -15.89 -7.33
N ILE A 186 -0.93 -15.21 -6.62
CA ILE A 186 -1.18 -15.45 -5.20
C ILE A 186 -2.34 -16.43 -5.10
N HIS A 187 -2.17 -17.43 -4.23
CA HIS A 187 -3.19 -18.44 -3.93
C HIS A 187 -3.65 -18.26 -2.48
N ALA A 188 -4.91 -17.96 -2.28
CA ALA A 188 -5.52 -17.86 -0.96
C ALA A 188 -6.64 -18.89 -0.83
N VAL A 189 -6.50 -19.83 0.09
CA VAL A 189 -7.51 -20.86 0.36
C VAL A 189 -8.79 -20.18 0.85
N ILE A 190 -9.93 -20.55 0.27
CA ILE A 190 -11.24 -20.07 0.70
C ILE A 190 -11.62 -20.82 1.99
N THR A 191 -11.63 -20.08 3.09
CA THR A 191 -12.10 -20.63 4.38
C THR A 191 -13.64 -20.67 4.42
N PRO A 192 -14.23 -21.46 5.35
CA PRO A 192 -15.68 -21.43 5.56
C PRO A 192 -16.24 -20.03 5.85
N GLU A 193 -15.49 -19.21 6.58
CA GLU A 193 -15.84 -17.82 6.90
C GLU A 193 -15.86 -16.94 5.64
N MET A 194 -14.89 -17.10 4.75
CA MET A 194 -14.85 -16.38 3.47
C MET A 194 -16.03 -16.79 2.60
N GLN A 195 -16.36 -18.07 2.55
CA GLN A 195 -17.50 -18.59 1.78
C GLN A 195 -18.81 -17.94 2.28
N LYS A 196 -19.02 -17.88 3.59
CA LYS A 196 -20.21 -17.22 4.19
C LYS A 196 -20.28 -15.73 3.83
N ILE A 197 -19.16 -15.03 3.79
CA ILE A 197 -19.10 -13.61 3.42
C ILE A 197 -19.49 -13.44 1.95
N ILE A 198 -18.99 -14.30 1.06
CA ILE A 198 -19.34 -14.29 -0.36
C ILE A 198 -20.84 -14.55 -0.54
N GLU A 199 -21.39 -15.55 0.14
CA GLU A 199 -22.82 -15.92 0.06
C GLU A 199 -23.72 -14.78 0.57
N LYS A 200 -23.30 -14.11 1.63
CA LYS A 200 -24.09 -13.03 2.24
C LYS A 200 -24.05 -11.73 1.44
N TRP A 201 -22.89 -11.32 0.97
CA TRP A 201 -22.63 -9.98 0.43
C TRP A 201 -22.27 -9.95 -1.05
N GLY A 202 -21.94 -11.11 -1.63
CA GLY A 202 -21.49 -11.20 -3.00
C GLY A 202 -22.62 -11.03 -4.00
N ASN A 203 -22.24 -10.66 -5.21
CA ASN A 203 -23.17 -10.71 -6.35
C ASN A 203 -23.54 -12.15 -6.68
N PRO A 204 -24.72 -12.42 -7.23
CA PRO A 204 -25.05 -13.72 -7.82
C PRO A 204 -24.02 -14.08 -8.89
N PRO A 205 -23.47 -15.32 -8.90
CA PRO A 205 -22.45 -15.73 -9.86
C PRO A 205 -23.07 -16.07 -11.24
N THR A 206 -23.47 -15.04 -11.97
CA THR A 206 -24.16 -15.20 -13.28
C THR A 206 -23.19 -15.53 -14.42
N SER A 207 -21.92 -15.13 -14.30
CA SER A 207 -20.86 -15.48 -15.25
C SER A 207 -19.50 -15.53 -14.54
N PRO A 208 -18.44 -16.14 -15.13
CA PRO A 208 -17.10 -16.12 -14.58
C PRO A 208 -16.53 -14.70 -14.40
N GLU A 209 -16.92 -13.75 -15.24
CA GLU A 209 -16.48 -12.36 -15.24
C GLU A 209 -17.25 -11.48 -14.24
N THR A 210 -18.30 -12.00 -13.60
CA THR A 210 -19.03 -11.28 -12.55
C THR A 210 -18.09 -10.97 -11.37
N TYR A 211 -18.07 -9.71 -10.94
CA TYR A 211 -17.30 -9.32 -9.75
C TYR A 211 -17.94 -9.96 -8.51
N ILE A 212 -17.11 -10.47 -7.61
CA ILE A 212 -17.59 -11.14 -6.39
C ILE A 212 -18.37 -10.15 -5.53
N PHE A 213 -17.83 -8.94 -5.31
CA PHE A 213 -18.47 -7.93 -4.48
C PHE A 213 -19.11 -6.81 -5.31
N PRO A 214 -20.20 -6.18 -4.81
CA PRO A 214 -21.01 -5.25 -5.58
C PRO A 214 -20.44 -3.82 -5.63
N PHE A 215 -19.22 -3.63 -6.11
CA PHE A 215 -18.58 -2.34 -6.25
C PHE A 215 -18.23 -2.03 -7.70
N ALA A 216 -17.36 -2.81 -8.29
CA ALA A 216 -16.89 -2.61 -9.65
C ALA A 216 -17.94 -3.00 -10.68
N THR A 217 -18.05 -2.22 -11.76
CA THR A 217 -18.93 -2.51 -12.91
C THR A 217 -18.16 -3.02 -14.13
N GLY A 218 -16.83 -2.85 -14.15
CA GLY A 218 -15.97 -3.15 -15.29
C GLY A 218 -15.92 -2.04 -16.33
N LYS A 219 -16.73 -0.99 -16.16
CA LYS A 219 -16.78 0.18 -17.07
C LYS A 219 -15.92 1.34 -16.61
N GLU A 220 -15.36 1.27 -15.40
CA GLU A 220 -14.54 2.32 -14.83
C GLU A 220 -13.26 2.51 -15.62
N ASN A 221 -12.95 3.77 -15.98
CA ASN A 221 -11.63 4.14 -16.45
C ASN A 221 -10.60 4.13 -15.29
N PRO A 222 -9.29 4.22 -15.56
CA PRO A 222 -8.27 4.14 -14.50
C PRO A 222 -8.46 5.14 -13.34
N PHE A 223 -8.93 6.36 -13.62
CA PHE A 223 -9.18 7.38 -12.60
C PHE A 223 -10.44 7.08 -11.79
N GLU A 224 -11.49 6.62 -12.42
CA GLU A 224 -12.72 6.18 -11.76
C GLU A 224 -12.45 4.97 -10.85
N ARG A 225 -11.57 4.05 -11.26
CA ARG A 225 -11.11 2.94 -10.40
C ARG A 225 -10.44 3.43 -9.13
N VAL A 226 -9.55 4.40 -9.24
CA VAL A 226 -8.87 4.99 -8.06
C VAL A 226 -9.88 5.67 -7.15
N LYS A 227 -10.84 6.40 -7.71
CA LYS A 227 -11.90 7.06 -6.96
C LYS A 227 -12.76 6.04 -6.20
N LEU A 228 -13.24 5.00 -6.89
CA LEU A 228 -14.04 3.93 -6.30
C LEU A 228 -13.31 3.27 -5.11
N VAL A 229 -12.06 2.89 -5.30
CA VAL A 229 -11.27 2.26 -4.24
C VAL A 229 -11.10 3.20 -3.04
N ARG A 230 -10.83 4.49 -3.27
CA ARG A 230 -10.71 5.49 -2.20
C ARG A 230 -12.00 5.67 -1.41
N GLU A 231 -13.13 5.73 -2.09
CA GLU A 231 -14.44 5.86 -1.44
C GLU A 231 -14.74 4.65 -0.55
N VAL A 232 -14.55 3.43 -1.06
CA VAL A 232 -14.76 2.20 -0.28
C VAL A 232 -13.80 2.10 0.90
N VAL A 233 -12.51 2.40 0.70
CA VAL A 233 -11.50 2.41 1.78
C VAL A 233 -11.85 3.45 2.85
N THR A 234 -12.31 4.63 2.46
CA THR A 234 -12.71 5.69 3.39
C THR A 234 -13.89 5.24 4.26
N GLU A 235 -14.93 4.69 3.64
CA GLU A 235 -16.10 4.15 4.34
C GLU A 235 -15.71 3.01 5.30
N CYS A 236 -14.92 2.08 4.83
CA CYS A 236 -14.44 0.96 5.65
C CYS A 236 -13.61 1.47 6.85
N ASN A 237 -12.70 2.43 6.62
CA ASN A 237 -11.87 2.99 7.68
C ASN A 237 -12.69 3.76 8.73
N GLN A 238 -13.78 4.41 8.33
CA GLN A 238 -14.71 5.06 9.27
C GLN A 238 -15.41 4.03 10.16
N ILE A 239 -15.88 2.94 9.60
CA ILE A 239 -16.48 1.83 10.35
C ILE A 239 -15.45 1.18 11.28
N LEU A 240 -14.23 0.91 10.81
CA LEU A 240 -13.17 0.34 11.62
C LEU A 240 -12.74 1.27 12.76
N TYR A 241 -12.73 2.58 12.54
CA TYR A 241 -12.48 3.57 13.58
C TYR A 241 -13.54 3.50 14.68
N LYS A 242 -14.81 3.45 14.29
CA LYS A 242 -15.94 3.28 15.24
C LYS A 242 -15.79 2.00 16.06
N ILE A 243 -15.50 0.87 15.41
CA ILE A 243 -15.29 -0.41 16.09
C ILE A 243 -14.11 -0.32 17.07
N SER A 244 -12.99 0.25 16.64
CA SER A 244 -11.79 0.41 17.47
C SER A 244 -12.11 1.22 18.74
N HIS A 245 -12.80 2.34 18.58
CA HIS A 245 -13.19 3.20 19.70
C HIS A 245 -14.14 2.49 20.66
N LYS A 246 -15.14 1.77 20.15
CA LYS A 246 -16.13 1.07 20.98
C LYS A 246 -15.58 -0.16 21.70
N THR A 247 -14.58 -0.82 21.12
CA THR A 247 -14.01 -2.05 21.69
C THR A 247 -12.70 -1.84 22.44
N GLY A 248 -12.16 -0.61 22.44
CA GLY A 248 -10.92 -0.26 23.14
C GLY A 248 -9.67 -0.89 22.54
N ILE A 249 -9.69 -1.23 21.24
CA ILE A 249 -8.50 -1.73 20.52
C ILE A 249 -7.79 -0.57 19.82
N PRO A 250 -6.50 -0.77 19.41
CA PRO A 250 -5.80 0.23 18.61
C PRO A 250 -6.58 0.60 17.35
N ARG A 251 -6.35 1.81 16.82
CA ARG A 251 -6.95 2.24 15.57
C ARG A 251 -6.62 1.27 14.43
N VAL A 252 -7.65 0.73 13.82
CA VAL A 252 -7.57 -0.21 12.70
C VAL A 252 -7.87 0.51 11.38
N THR A 253 -7.14 0.12 10.35
CA THR A 253 -7.39 0.54 8.97
C THR A 253 -7.48 -0.68 8.06
N THR A 254 -7.94 -0.50 6.83
CA THR A 254 -7.96 -1.58 5.82
C THR A 254 -6.58 -2.22 5.63
N TYR A 255 -5.51 -1.43 5.73
CA TYR A 255 -4.14 -1.92 5.57
C TYR A 255 -3.65 -2.79 6.73
N ALA A 256 -4.26 -2.66 7.92
CA ALA A 256 -3.95 -3.48 9.08
C ALA A 256 -4.26 -4.98 8.85
N ALA A 257 -5.19 -5.31 7.95
CA ALA A 257 -5.51 -6.70 7.60
C ALA A 257 -4.27 -7.45 7.08
N ARG A 258 -3.50 -6.83 6.20
CA ARG A 258 -2.28 -7.43 5.63
C ARG A 258 -1.16 -7.60 6.64
N HIS A 259 -0.93 -6.59 7.49
CA HIS A 259 0.05 -6.69 8.57
C HIS A 259 -0.34 -7.74 9.60
N SER A 260 -1.63 -7.82 9.94
CA SER A 260 -2.15 -8.79 10.89
C SER A 260 -2.04 -10.22 10.35
N PHE A 261 -2.38 -10.46 9.08
CA PHE A 261 -2.19 -11.76 8.42
C PHE A 261 -0.74 -12.22 8.55
N ALA A 262 0.21 -11.41 8.14
CA ALA A 262 1.63 -11.77 8.20
C ALA A 262 2.13 -12.03 9.62
N THR A 263 1.76 -11.18 10.57
CA THR A 263 2.23 -11.24 11.96
C THR A 263 1.58 -12.41 12.73
N VAL A 264 0.30 -12.69 12.51
CA VAL A 264 -0.38 -13.85 13.11
C VAL A 264 0.29 -15.14 12.65
N LEU A 265 0.56 -15.29 11.35
CA LEU A 265 1.25 -16.47 10.83
C LEU A 265 2.68 -16.60 11.39
N LYS A 266 3.43 -15.50 11.46
CA LYS A 266 4.77 -15.50 12.06
C LYS A 266 4.74 -15.96 13.51
N ARG A 267 3.85 -15.40 14.33
CA ARG A 267 3.68 -15.77 15.75
C ARG A 267 3.20 -17.20 15.94
N SER A 268 2.53 -17.75 14.93
CA SER A 268 2.12 -19.16 14.91
C SER A 268 3.23 -20.11 14.44
N GLY A 269 4.45 -19.60 14.19
CA GLY A 269 5.60 -20.40 13.77
C GLY A 269 5.64 -20.76 12.30
N VAL A 270 4.86 -20.10 11.47
CA VAL A 270 4.85 -20.34 10.02
C VAL A 270 6.13 -19.82 9.38
N ASN A 271 6.68 -20.59 8.44
CA ASN A 271 7.90 -20.23 7.72
C ASN A 271 7.76 -18.91 6.99
N ILE A 272 8.76 -18.03 7.10
CA ILE A 272 8.76 -16.71 6.46
C ILE A 272 8.67 -16.79 4.93
N SER A 273 9.20 -17.86 4.31
CA SER A 273 9.09 -18.07 2.86
C SER A 273 7.64 -18.29 2.45
N TYR A 274 6.86 -19.03 3.23
CA TYR A 274 5.42 -19.19 3.01
C TYR A 274 4.68 -17.85 3.13
N ILE A 275 4.98 -17.07 4.17
CA ILE A 275 4.39 -15.75 4.37
C ILE A 275 4.72 -14.83 3.20
N SER A 276 5.98 -14.82 2.76
CA SER A 276 6.44 -14.02 1.61
C SER A 276 5.73 -14.36 0.31
N GLU A 277 5.59 -15.66 0.02
CA GLU A 277 4.85 -16.15 -1.15
C GLU A 277 3.37 -15.78 -1.07
N SER A 278 2.74 -16.00 0.08
CA SER A 278 1.33 -15.66 0.33
C SER A 278 1.03 -14.19 0.16
N LEU A 279 1.99 -13.31 0.47
CA LEU A 279 1.91 -11.87 0.28
C LEU A 279 2.26 -11.42 -1.16
N GLY A 280 2.83 -12.30 -1.97
CA GLY A 280 3.31 -11.99 -3.31
C GLY A 280 4.53 -11.06 -3.31
N HIS A 281 5.42 -11.17 -2.32
CA HIS A 281 6.64 -10.40 -2.25
C HIS A 281 7.72 -10.96 -3.18
N SER A 282 8.54 -10.09 -3.77
CA SER A 282 9.63 -10.49 -4.66
C SER A 282 10.86 -11.02 -3.91
N ASN A 283 11.03 -10.63 -2.64
CA ASN A 283 12.10 -11.12 -1.76
C ASN A 283 11.68 -11.10 -0.28
N LEU A 284 12.43 -11.79 0.56
CA LEU A 284 12.14 -11.93 2.00
C LEU A 284 12.28 -10.61 2.79
N ALA A 285 13.21 -9.74 2.40
CA ALA A 285 13.41 -8.46 3.07
C ALA A 285 12.16 -7.57 3.06
N ILE A 286 11.36 -7.63 1.99
CA ILE A 286 10.07 -6.93 1.94
C ILE A 286 9.12 -7.48 3.01
N THR A 287 9.11 -8.80 3.22
CA THR A 287 8.26 -9.46 4.22
C THR A 287 8.67 -9.08 5.62
N GLU A 288 9.96 -9.02 5.91
CA GLU A 288 10.49 -8.65 7.23
C GLU A 288 10.03 -7.27 7.67
N ASN A 289 9.87 -6.32 6.74
CA ASN A 289 9.34 -4.98 7.03
C ASN A 289 7.87 -4.98 7.49
N TYR A 290 7.11 -6.03 7.19
CA TYR A 290 5.72 -6.19 7.63
C TYR A 290 5.59 -6.86 8.99
N LEU A 291 6.63 -7.55 9.45
CA LEU A 291 6.57 -8.37 10.65
C LEU A 291 6.90 -7.54 11.90
N ALA A 292 6.10 -7.73 12.94
CA ALA A 292 6.44 -7.21 14.26
C ALA A 292 7.62 -8.01 14.85
N SER A 293 8.35 -7.38 15.77
CA SER A 293 9.38 -8.07 16.56
C SER A 293 8.77 -9.20 17.39
N PHE A 294 9.57 -10.22 17.69
CA PHE A 294 9.16 -11.27 18.60
C PHE A 294 8.93 -10.72 20.01
N ASP A 295 7.91 -11.21 20.68
CA ASP A 295 7.65 -10.86 22.09
C ASP A 295 8.51 -11.68 23.06
N VAL A 296 8.43 -11.34 24.34
CA VAL A 296 9.24 -11.99 25.39
C VAL A 296 8.88 -13.46 25.53
N GLU A 297 7.62 -13.82 25.44
CA GLU A 297 7.15 -15.19 25.60
C GLU A 297 7.68 -16.09 24.46
N GLU A 298 7.67 -15.58 23.25
CA GLU A 298 8.22 -16.30 22.10
C GLU A 298 9.74 -16.44 22.18
N ARG A 299 10.46 -15.40 22.65
CA ARG A 299 11.91 -15.50 22.93
C ARG A 299 12.21 -16.55 23.99
N LYS A 300 11.43 -16.61 25.08
CA LYS A 300 11.56 -17.63 26.12
C LYS A 300 11.33 -19.04 25.56
N LYS A 301 10.24 -19.22 24.80
CA LYS A 301 9.90 -20.48 24.16
C LYS A 301 11.03 -20.98 23.25
N ASN A 302 11.59 -20.10 22.46
CA ASN A 302 12.69 -20.45 21.56
C ASN A 302 14.00 -20.75 22.32
N SER A 303 14.28 -20.05 23.42
CA SER A 303 15.49 -20.28 24.22
C SER A 303 15.50 -21.67 24.84
N ILE A 304 14.35 -22.23 25.21
CA ILE A 304 14.22 -23.57 25.74
C ILE A 304 14.67 -24.64 24.72
N LEU A 305 14.47 -24.37 23.42
CA LEU A 305 14.89 -25.29 22.36
C LEU A 305 16.41 -25.47 22.32
N LEU A 306 17.19 -24.50 22.77
CA LEU A 306 18.66 -24.55 22.78
C LEU A 306 19.21 -25.52 23.80
N THR A 307 18.44 -25.91 24.80
CA THR A 307 18.83 -26.84 25.87
C THR A 307 18.09 -28.17 25.81
N ARG A 308 17.35 -28.43 24.76
CA ARG A 308 16.78 -29.73 24.45
C ARG A 308 17.89 -30.68 24.00
N PHE A 309 18.58 -31.28 24.98
CA PHE A 309 19.58 -32.30 24.73
C PHE A 309 18.97 -33.72 24.77
N ASP A 310 17.66 -33.82 24.55
CA ASP A 310 16.98 -35.12 24.44
C ASP A 310 17.44 -35.78 23.14
N LEU A 311 18.36 -36.67 23.32
CA LEU A 311 18.91 -37.55 22.29
C LEU A 311 18.03 -38.78 22.11
#